data_c454e28910a02f365b9a61b2986956ad
#
_entry.id   c454e28910a02f365b9a61b2986956ad
#
_cell.length_a   1.000
_cell.length_b   1.000
_cell.length_c   1.000
_cell.angle_alpha   90.00
_cell.angle_beta   90.00
_cell.angle_gamma   90.00
#
_symmetry.space_group_name_H-M   'P 1'
#
loop_
_entity.id
_entity.type
_entity.pdbx_description
1 polymer ?
#
loop_
_entity_poly.entity_id
_entity_poly.type
_entity_poly.pdbx_seq_one_letter_code
_entity_poly.pdbx_strand_id
1 'polypeptide(L)'
;MGRGWLNTGGEQVSLEDLRGKVVLLDFWTFCCINCLHVLDELRPLEEEFADVLVTVGVHSPKFEHEADPDALAAAVERYAIEHPVLDDPELTTWQAYSARAWPTLVVVDPEGYIAAHLSGEGHVAGLYGLVRELVAEHEAKGTLHRGSGPYVPPAPVARDLSFPGKAVSLGGRGSRPGSFLVSDTGHHRLLEVAEDLTTVLRAFGGGDPATADAGQAELAFPTPGEKGHADGGPDQALFNEPQGLALLPEDVAGRVGYDVVVADSVNHRLRGLRLSDGHVSTLAGNGVQKLIDSERAKEAAAVDDEGDVAVDLADLPGEPTAISLSSPWDVVWHPALGRVVIAMAGTHQLFDFDPVTGALAVHAGTALEGLLDGDAGRAWFAQPSGLSVGADGTLWVADSETSAVRWVRTGEDGRREVGTAVGAGLFDFGH
;
A
#
# COMPACT_ATOMS: atom_id res chain seq x y z
N MET A 1 10.78 11.49 29.63
CA MET A 1 9.79 12.30 28.89
C MET A 1 8.57 11.44 28.72
N GLY A 2 7.35 11.98 28.85
CA GLY A 2 6.13 11.21 28.61
C GLY A 2 6.10 10.74 27.15
N ARG A 3 5.54 9.54 26.90
CA ARG A 3 5.32 9.02 25.54
C ARG A 3 4.43 10.00 24.77
N GLY A 4 4.72 10.20 23.47
CA GLY A 4 3.90 11.04 22.61
C GLY A 4 2.56 10.38 22.30
N TRP A 5 1.49 11.18 22.26
CA TRP A 5 0.17 10.76 21.78
C TRP A 5 -0.26 11.65 20.62
N LEU A 6 -0.80 11.06 19.56
CA LEU A 6 -1.45 11.77 18.48
C LEU A 6 -2.96 11.47 18.52
N ASN A 7 -3.76 12.33 17.90
CA ASN A 7 -5.21 12.19 17.81
C ASN A 7 -5.94 12.12 19.17
N THR A 8 -5.38 12.76 20.21
CA THR A 8 -5.97 12.84 21.55
C THR A 8 -6.17 14.27 22.05
N GLY A 9 -5.96 15.28 21.18
CA GLY A 9 -5.99 16.70 21.60
C GLY A 9 -4.87 17.08 22.57
N GLY A 10 -3.81 16.27 22.66
CA GLY A 10 -2.67 16.46 23.57
C GLY A 10 -2.82 15.77 24.93
N GLU A 11 -3.92 15.08 25.17
CA GLU A 11 -4.13 14.31 26.40
C GLU A 11 -3.38 12.98 26.38
N GLN A 12 -2.96 12.54 27.56
CA GLN A 12 -2.38 11.21 27.76
C GLN A 12 -3.52 10.21 28.00
N VAL A 13 -3.47 9.06 27.37
CA VAL A 13 -4.46 7.99 27.53
C VAL A 13 -3.83 6.78 28.20
N SER A 14 -4.49 6.22 29.20
CA SER A 14 -4.08 4.97 29.85
C SER A 14 -5.16 3.89 29.70
N LEU A 15 -4.80 2.62 29.88
CA LEU A 15 -5.80 1.55 29.91
C LEU A 15 -6.78 1.68 31.08
N GLU A 16 -6.39 2.39 32.14
CA GLU A 16 -7.28 2.65 33.27
C GLU A 16 -8.40 3.61 32.86
N ASP A 17 -8.10 4.62 32.04
CA ASP A 17 -9.08 5.57 31.48
C ASP A 17 -10.05 4.89 30.50
N LEU A 18 -9.64 3.76 29.91
CA LEU A 18 -10.42 2.98 28.96
C LEU A 18 -11.23 1.84 29.59
N ARG A 19 -11.26 1.74 30.92
CA ARG A 19 -12.09 0.73 31.60
C ARG A 19 -13.57 0.88 31.23
N GLY A 20 -14.20 -0.26 30.97
CA GLY A 20 -15.56 -0.30 30.46
C GLY A 20 -15.65 -0.33 28.92
N LYS A 21 -14.54 -0.19 28.21
CA LYS A 21 -14.44 -0.35 26.73
C LYS A 21 -13.76 -1.65 26.37
N VAL A 22 -14.12 -2.23 25.25
CA VAL A 22 -13.24 -3.17 24.55
C VAL A 22 -12.12 -2.33 23.94
N VAL A 23 -10.85 -2.70 24.18
CA VAL A 23 -9.70 -1.98 23.63
C VAL A 23 -8.98 -2.88 22.65
N LEU A 24 -8.74 -2.37 21.46
CA LEU A 24 -7.91 -3.02 20.44
C LEU A 24 -6.60 -2.25 20.34
N LEU A 25 -5.50 -2.87 20.78
CA LEU A 25 -4.15 -2.34 20.54
C LEU A 25 -3.65 -2.88 19.21
N ASP A 26 -3.38 -1.98 18.29
CA ASP A 26 -2.77 -2.28 17.00
C ASP A 26 -1.29 -1.88 17.02
N PHE A 27 -0.40 -2.87 17.09
CA PHE A 27 1.05 -2.66 17.01
C PHE A 27 1.46 -2.60 15.56
N TRP A 28 1.72 -1.41 15.06
CA TRP A 28 1.97 -1.11 13.66
C TRP A 28 3.20 -0.24 13.44
N THR A 29 3.60 -0.11 12.19
CA THR A 29 4.56 0.89 11.72
C THR A 29 4.24 1.32 10.30
N PHE A 30 4.57 2.54 9.93
CA PHE A 30 4.13 3.12 8.65
C PHE A 30 4.88 2.62 7.42
N CYS A 31 6.03 1.96 7.57
CA CYS A 31 6.73 1.32 6.45
C CYS A 31 6.24 -0.11 6.15
N CYS A 32 5.33 -0.66 6.94
CA CYS A 32 4.86 -2.04 6.83
C CYS A 32 3.56 -2.12 6.04
N ILE A 33 3.60 -2.64 4.83
CA ILE A 33 2.41 -2.77 3.97
C ILE A 33 1.30 -3.62 4.63
N ASN A 34 1.66 -4.68 5.34
CA ASN A 34 0.71 -5.54 6.03
C ASN A 34 0.00 -4.79 7.18
N CYS A 35 0.70 -3.87 7.85
CA CYS A 35 0.08 -2.99 8.85
C CYS A 35 -0.92 -2.03 8.20
N LEU A 36 -0.58 -1.48 7.04
CA LEU A 36 -1.48 -0.58 6.30
C LEU A 36 -2.74 -1.30 5.83
N HIS A 37 -2.63 -2.56 5.43
CA HIS A 37 -3.80 -3.40 5.11
C HIS A 37 -4.71 -3.55 6.33
N VAL A 38 -4.14 -3.89 7.49
CA VAL A 38 -4.92 -4.06 8.73
C VAL A 38 -5.59 -2.76 9.16
N LEU A 39 -4.92 -1.61 9.05
CA LEU A 39 -5.53 -0.30 9.32
C LEU A 39 -6.81 -0.09 8.49
N ASP A 40 -6.79 -0.39 7.19
CA ASP A 40 -7.96 -0.25 6.32
C ASP A 40 -9.06 -1.29 6.65
N GLU A 41 -8.68 -2.52 7.00
CA GLU A 41 -9.61 -3.57 7.39
C GLU A 41 -10.31 -3.27 8.73
N LEU A 42 -9.66 -2.53 9.64
CA LEU A 42 -10.22 -2.18 10.95
C LEU A 42 -11.27 -1.07 10.87
N ARG A 43 -11.25 -0.19 9.86
CA ARG A 43 -12.19 0.96 9.76
C ARG A 43 -13.67 0.58 9.89
N PRO A 44 -14.20 -0.42 9.15
CA PRO A 44 -15.60 -0.81 9.32
C PRO A 44 -15.91 -1.40 10.70
N LEU A 45 -14.92 -2.06 11.35
CA LEU A 45 -15.08 -2.55 12.72
C LEU A 45 -15.18 -1.40 13.70
N GLU A 46 -14.32 -0.39 13.57
CA GLU A 46 -14.32 0.81 14.39
C GLU A 46 -15.64 1.60 14.26
N GLU A 47 -16.15 1.73 13.03
CA GLU A 47 -17.44 2.38 12.78
C GLU A 47 -18.61 1.62 13.41
N GLU A 48 -18.68 0.28 13.24
CA GLU A 48 -19.77 -0.54 13.78
C GLU A 48 -19.81 -0.49 15.30
N PHE A 49 -18.66 -0.45 15.98
CA PHE A 49 -18.55 -0.53 17.44
C PHE A 49 -18.08 0.78 18.09
N ALA A 50 -18.22 1.91 17.43
CA ALA A 50 -17.67 3.21 17.86
C ALA A 50 -18.04 3.63 19.30
N ASP A 51 -19.16 3.14 19.85
CA ASP A 51 -19.61 3.45 21.20
C ASP A 51 -19.06 2.51 22.29
N VAL A 52 -18.44 1.40 21.93
CA VAL A 52 -17.94 0.37 22.86
C VAL A 52 -16.51 -0.10 22.61
N LEU A 53 -15.98 0.10 21.39
CA LEU A 53 -14.63 -0.23 21.00
C LEU A 53 -13.75 1.03 20.96
N VAL A 54 -12.54 0.93 21.45
CA VAL A 54 -11.48 1.93 21.26
C VAL A 54 -10.27 1.24 20.65
N THR A 55 -9.95 1.55 19.41
CA THR A 55 -8.65 1.19 18.83
C THR A 55 -7.59 2.17 19.32
N VAL A 56 -6.42 1.66 19.63
CA VAL A 56 -5.21 2.43 19.94
C VAL A 56 -4.09 1.91 19.05
N GLY A 57 -3.67 2.72 18.10
CA GLY A 57 -2.48 2.43 17.30
C GLY A 57 -1.24 2.59 18.18
N VAL A 58 -0.43 1.53 18.31
CA VAL A 58 0.87 1.58 19.00
C VAL A 58 1.94 1.57 17.93
N HIS A 59 2.43 2.75 17.57
CA HIS A 59 3.46 2.86 16.55
C HIS A 59 4.80 2.39 17.11
N SER A 60 5.28 1.26 16.60
CA SER A 60 6.48 0.57 17.04
C SER A 60 7.46 0.47 15.87
N PRO A 61 8.49 1.35 15.79
CA PRO A 61 9.34 1.48 14.62
C PRO A 61 10.16 0.22 14.33
N LYS A 62 10.27 -0.16 13.04
CA LYS A 62 11.23 -1.15 12.54
C LYS A 62 12.58 -0.51 12.24
N PHE A 63 12.58 0.73 11.74
CA PHE A 63 13.73 1.47 11.26
C PHE A 63 13.95 2.76 12.06
N GLU A 64 15.19 3.25 12.09
CA GLU A 64 15.56 4.43 12.87
C GLU A 64 14.76 5.68 12.45
N HIS A 65 14.53 5.87 11.15
CA HIS A 65 13.76 7.02 10.64
C HIS A 65 12.27 6.99 11.02
N GLU A 66 11.73 5.83 11.34
CA GLU A 66 10.35 5.70 11.82
C GLU A 66 10.18 6.18 13.27
N ALA A 67 11.27 6.27 14.04
CA ALA A 67 11.25 6.81 15.38
C ALA A 67 11.18 8.36 15.41
N ASP A 68 11.20 9.02 14.24
CA ASP A 68 11.03 10.46 14.12
C ASP A 68 9.56 10.84 14.34
N PRO A 69 9.22 11.69 15.34
CA PRO A 69 7.84 12.05 15.63
C PRO A 69 7.17 12.86 14.51
N ASP A 70 7.92 13.62 13.71
CA ASP A 70 7.37 14.37 12.58
C ASP A 70 7.03 13.42 11.42
N ALA A 71 7.84 12.38 11.20
CA ALA A 71 7.56 11.32 10.24
C ALA A 71 6.31 10.51 10.64
N LEU A 72 6.17 10.17 11.93
CA LEU A 72 4.97 9.52 12.44
C LEU A 72 3.73 10.40 12.27
N ALA A 73 3.81 11.69 12.61
CA ALA A 73 2.68 12.61 12.44
C ALA A 73 2.24 12.71 10.96
N ALA A 74 3.21 12.78 10.04
CA ALA A 74 2.93 12.77 8.60
C ALA A 74 2.28 11.44 8.14
N ALA A 75 2.71 10.32 8.69
CA ALA A 75 2.11 9.01 8.38
C ALA A 75 0.67 8.89 8.91
N VAL A 76 0.40 9.34 10.13
CA VAL A 76 -0.96 9.39 10.70
C VAL A 76 -1.89 10.23 9.82
N GLU A 77 -1.40 11.38 9.32
CA GLU A 77 -2.15 12.20 8.36
C GLU A 77 -2.36 11.48 7.03
N ARG A 78 -1.28 10.93 6.46
CA ARG A 78 -1.29 10.25 5.15
C ARG A 78 -2.31 9.12 5.09
N TYR A 79 -2.30 8.27 6.12
CA TYR A 79 -3.16 7.09 6.17
C TYR A 79 -4.52 7.37 6.82
N ALA A 80 -4.84 8.66 7.08
CA ALA A 80 -6.09 9.10 7.68
C ALA A 80 -6.48 8.23 8.89
N ILE A 81 -5.56 8.09 9.85
CA ILE A 81 -5.81 7.28 11.05
C ILE A 81 -6.76 8.02 11.98
N GLU A 82 -7.93 7.43 12.23
CA GLU A 82 -9.04 8.04 12.99
C GLU A 82 -9.19 7.47 14.40
N HIS A 83 -8.09 7.06 14.99
CA HIS A 83 -8.02 6.61 16.38
C HIS A 83 -6.79 7.19 17.09
N PRO A 84 -6.72 7.15 18.44
CA PRO A 84 -5.53 7.53 19.19
C PRO A 84 -4.30 6.74 18.79
N VAL A 85 -3.15 7.41 18.65
CA VAL A 85 -1.88 6.76 18.35
C VAL A 85 -0.88 7.05 19.47
N LEU A 86 -0.31 6.00 20.03
CA LEU A 86 0.81 6.04 20.96
C LEU A 86 2.11 5.89 20.19
N ASP A 87 3.01 6.85 20.33
CA ASP A 87 4.39 6.75 19.85
C ASP A 87 5.22 5.90 20.84
N ASP A 88 5.75 4.76 20.38
CA ASP A 88 6.55 3.80 21.18
C ASP A 88 7.97 3.61 20.60
N PRO A 89 8.77 4.71 20.43
CA PRO A 89 10.05 4.68 19.72
C PRO A 89 11.09 3.77 20.36
N GLU A 90 10.97 3.50 21.66
CA GLU A 90 11.86 2.60 22.40
C GLU A 90 11.31 1.17 22.51
N LEU A 91 10.22 0.84 21.81
CA LEU A 91 9.56 -0.47 21.84
C LEU A 91 9.16 -0.94 23.26
N THR A 92 8.87 0.00 24.17
CA THR A 92 8.57 -0.33 25.56
C THR A 92 7.19 -1.00 25.68
N THR A 93 6.19 -0.50 24.97
CA THR A 93 4.85 -1.09 24.93
C THR A 93 4.88 -2.39 24.14
N TRP A 94 5.59 -2.41 23.01
CA TRP A 94 5.86 -3.61 22.22
C TRP A 94 6.38 -4.76 23.08
N GLN A 95 7.41 -4.51 23.89
CA GLN A 95 8.01 -5.53 24.77
C GLN A 95 7.06 -5.95 25.89
N ALA A 96 6.33 -4.99 26.49
CA ALA A 96 5.38 -5.26 27.58
C ALA A 96 4.26 -6.22 27.15
N TYR A 97 3.80 -6.11 25.89
CA TYR A 97 2.80 -6.99 25.32
C TYR A 97 3.37 -8.20 24.59
N SER A 98 4.68 -8.37 24.59
CA SER A 98 5.38 -9.49 23.92
C SER A 98 5.06 -9.56 22.42
N ALA A 99 4.83 -8.42 21.76
CA ALA A 99 4.69 -8.36 20.31
C ALA A 99 6.02 -8.81 19.65
N ARG A 100 5.93 -9.53 18.53
CA ARG A 100 7.10 -10.12 17.84
C ARG A 100 7.04 -9.97 16.32
N ALA A 101 5.94 -9.51 15.79
CA ALA A 101 5.72 -9.30 14.36
C ALA A 101 4.84 -8.08 14.12
N TRP A 102 5.00 -7.45 12.97
CA TRP A 102 4.13 -6.39 12.48
C TRP A 102 3.22 -6.96 11.38
N PRO A 103 1.89 -6.72 11.46
CA PRO A 103 1.16 -6.18 12.59
C PRO A 103 0.95 -7.20 13.72
N THR A 104 0.68 -6.72 14.95
CA THR A 104 0.16 -7.53 16.06
C THR A 104 -1.03 -6.83 16.68
N LEU A 105 -2.14 -7.54 16.84
CA LEU A 105 -3.38 -7.06 17.42
C LEU A 105 -3.61 -7.68 18.81
N VAL A 106 -3.86 -6.85 19.82
CA VAL A 106 -4.18 -7.32 21.17
C VAL A 106 -5.53 -6.77 21.58
N VAL A 107 -6.46 -7.67 21.89
CA VAL A 107 -7.80 -7.30 22.37
C VAL A 107 -7.80 -7.35 23.91
N VAL A 108 -8.23 -6.27 24.54
CA VAL A 108 -8.38 -6.15 25.98
C VAL A 108 -9.86 -5.95 26.32
N ASP A 109 -10.37 -6.73 27.25
CA ASP A 109 -11.76 -6.66 27.67
C ASP A 109 -12.05 -5.41 28.54
N PRO A 110 -13.32 -5.07 28.79
CA PRO A 110 -13.72 -3.92 29.62
C PRO A 110 -13.20 -3.94 31.07
N GLU A 111 -12.83 -5.11 31.60
CA GLU A 111 -12.22 -5.25 32.92
C GLU A 111 -10.68 -5.16 32.87
N GLY A 112 -10.10 -5.09 31.65
CA GLY A 112 -8.65 -4.89 31.38
C GLY A 112 -7.85 -6.16 31.32
N TYR A 113 -8.46 -7.29 31.02
CA TYR A 113 -7.76 -8.53 30.75
C TYR A 113 -7.56 -8.73 29.25
N ILE A 114 -6.45 -9.33 28.88
CA ILE A 114 -6.19 -9.67 27.48
C ILE A 114 -7.11 -10.83 27.06
N ALA A 115 -7.98 -10.57 26.11
CA ALA A 115 -8.91 -11.54 25.53
C ALA A 115 -8.33 -12.27 24.31
N ALA A 116 -7.47 -11.59 23.52
CA ALA A 116 -6.81 -12.19 22.37
C ALA A 116 -5.46 -11.50 22.08
N HIS A 117 -4.56 -12.27 21.43
CA HIS A 117 -3.28 -11.80 20.91
C HIS A 117 -3.09 -12.45 19.54
N LEU A 118 -3.06 -11.65 18.48
CA LEU A 118 -3.10 -12.08 17.09
C LEU A 118 -1.94 -11.43 16.33
N SER A 119 -1.20 -12.20 15.54
CA SER A 119 -0.07 -11.68 14.75
C SER A 119 -0.32 -11.89 13.26
N GLY A 120 0.01 -10.89 12.45
CA GLY A 120 -0.19 -10.91 11.00
C GLY A 120 -1.55 -10.38 10.56
N GLU A 121 -1.85 -10.56 9.28
CA GLU A 121 -3.09 -10.13 8.62
C GLU A 121 -4.21 -11.17 8.69
N GLY A 122 -5.42 -10.79 8.20
CA GLY A 122 -6.54 -11.72 7.99
C GLY A 122 -7.36 -12.06 9.23
N HIS A 123 -7.20 -11.32 10.32
CA HIS A 123 -7.89 -11.60 11.60
C HIS A 123 -9.21 -10.84 11.78
N VAL A 124 -9.52 -9.86 10.93
CA VAL A 124 -10.65 -8.93 11.15
C VAL A 124 -12.00 -9.64 11.23
N ALA A 125 -12.25 -10.65 10.41
CA ALA A 125 -13.49 -11.44 10.48
C ALA A 125 -13.67 -12.12 11.87
N GLY A 126 -12.58 -12.62 12.46
CA GLY A 126 -12.58 -13.17 13.82
C GLY A 126 -12.78 -12.11 14.90
N LEU A 127 -12.22 -10.91 14.70
CA LEU A 127 -12.38 -9.77 15.62
C LEU A 127 -13.84 -9.33 15.72
N TYR A 128 -14.60 -9.30 14.64
CA TYR A 128 -16.04 -8.99 14.69
C TYR A 128 -16.79 -9.93 15.64
N GLY A 129 -16.51 -11.23 15.56
CA GLY A 129 -17.10 -12.23 16.46
C GLY A 129 -16.71 -11.99 17.92
N LEU A 130 -15.41 -11.83 18.17
CA LEU A 130 -14.86 -11.62 19.52
C LEU A 130 -15.40 -10.33 20.16
N VAL A 131 -15.42 -9.20 19.43
CA VAL A 131 -15.94 -7.94 19.96
C VAL A 131 -17.43 -8.07 20.33
N ARG A 132 -18.25 -8.72 19.48
CA ARG A 132 -19.65 -8.99 19.79
C ARG A 132 -19.84 -9.84 21.04
N GLU A 133 -19.03 -10.88 21.21
CA GLU A 133 -19.06 -11.73 22.40
C GLU A 133 -18.68 -10.95 23.66
N LEU A 134 -17.59 -10.18 23.64
CA LEU A 134 -17.18 -9.35 24.76
C LEU A 134 -18.22 -8.27 25.12
N VAL A 135 -18.81 -7.62 24.12
CA VAL A 135 -19.88 -6.63 24.34
C VAL A 135 -21.07 -7.28 25.04
N ALA A 136 -21.55 -8.42 24.56
CA ALA A 136 -22.70 -9.13 25.15
C ALA A 136 -22.39 -9.61 26.57
N GLU A 137 -21.20 -10.15 26.81
CA GLU A 137 -20.79 -10.64 28.13
C GLU A 137 -20.70 -9.49 29.14
N HIS A 138 -20.01 -8.40 28.79
CA HIS A 138 -19.77 -7.29 29.71
C HIS A 138 -21.00 -6.38 29.88
N GLU A 139 -21.91 -6.34 28.91
CA GLU A 139 -23.24 -5.74 29.08
C GLU A 139 -24.06 -6.52 30.11
N ALA A 140 -24.06 -7.84 30.05
CA ALA A 140 -24.73 -8.70 31.03
C ALA A 140 -24.12 -8.60 32.44
N LYS A 141 -22.80 -8.41 32.53
CA LYS A 141 -22.08 -8.17 33.79
C LYS A 141 -22.27 -6.76 34.34
N GLY A 142 -22.70 -5.79 33.53
CA GLY A 142 -22.77 -4.38 33.89
C GLY A 142 -21.39 -3.69 33.96
N THR A 143 -20.38 -4.23 33.29
CA THR A 143 -19.02 -3.69 33.25
C THR A 143 -18.70 -2.99 31.92
N LEU A 144 -19.64 -2.98 30.94
CA LEU A 144 -19.50 -2.27 29.67
C LEU A 144 -20.01 -0.82 29.83
N HIS A 145 -19.22 0.13 29.33
CA HIS A 145 -19.60 1.54 29.28
C HIS A 145 -19.72 2.02 27.83
N ARG A 146 -20.90 2.51 27.44
CA ARG A 146 -21.15 3.08 26.13
C ARG A 146 -20.80 4.57 26.09
N GLY A 147 -20.32 5.06 24.96
CA GLY A 147 -20.01 6.47 24.71
C GLY A 147 -18.81 6.65 23.79
N SER A 148 -18.44 7.89 23.50
CA SER A 148 -17.29 8.20 22.65
C SER A 148 -15.96 7.78 23.29
N GLY A 149 -14.98 7.46 22.45
CA GLY A 149 -13.59 7.24 22.82
C GLY A 149 -12.78 8.55 22.96
N PRO A 150 -11.48 8.45 23.24
CA PRO A 150 -10.59 9.61 23.42
C PRO A 150 -10.09 10.23 22.10
N TYR A 151 -10.57 9.77 20.95
CA TYR A 151 -10.16 10.29 19.65
C TYR A 151 -10.58 11.75 19.47
N VAL A 152 -9.60 12.58 19.10
CA VAL A 152 -9.81 13.98 18.72
C VAL A 152 -9.21 14.17 17.33
N PRO A 153 -10.02 14.48 16.31
CA PRO A 153 -9.51 14.66 14.95
C PRO A 153 -8.52 15.82 14.88
N PRO A 154 -7.38 15.64 14.19
CA PRO A 154 -6.45 16.73 13.95
C PRO A 154 -7.08 17.80 13.05
N ALA A 155 -6.54 19.01 13.10
CA ALA A 155 -6.95 20.05 12.16
C ALA A 155 -6.56 19.65 10.73
N PRO A 156 -7.47 19.76 9.74
CA PRO A 156 -7.14 19.42 8.36
C PRO A 156 -6.06 20.34 7.80
N VAL A 157 -5.09 19.75 7.11
CA VAL A 157 -4.00 20.48 6.45
C VAL A 157 -4.30 20.56 4.96
N ALA A 158 -4.52 21.77 4.44
CA ALA A 158 -4.68 21.97 3.00
C ALA A 158 -3.30 21.89 2.31
N ARG A 159 -3.21 21.07 1.26
CA ARG A 159 -2.00 20.87 0.45
C ARG A 159 -2.36 20.90 -1.04
N ASP A 160 -1.46 21.41 -1.86
CA ASP A 160 -1.60 21.34 -3.32
C ASP A 160 -1.43 19.90 -3.83
N LEU A 161 -0.42 19.20 -3.31
CA LEU A 161 -0.18 17.76 -3.49
C LEU A 161 -0.16 17.07 -2.12
N SER A 162 -0.66 15.85 -2.07
CA SER A 162 -0.61 15.01 -0.87
C SER A 162 0.15 13.73 -1.15
N PHE A 163 1.33 13.60 -0.57
CA PHE A 163 2.19 12.40 -0.66
C PHE A 163 2.32 11.85 -2.10
N PRO A 164 2.81 12.65 -3.08
CA PRO A 164 2.92 12.21 -4.46
C PRO A 164 3.84 10.98 -4.59
N GLY A 165 3.34 9.91 -5.23
CA GLY A 165 4.06 8.65 -5.35
C GLY A 165 5.06 8.63 -6.50
N LYS A 166 4.65 9.00 -7.71
CA LYS A 166 5.50 8.97 -8.91
C LYS A 166 5.18 10.08 -9.89
N ALA A 167 6.18 10.46 -10.67
CA ALA A 167 6.03 11.34 -11.81
C ALA A 167 6.68 10.71 -13.05
N VAL A 168 6.00 10.78 -14.21
CA VAL A 168 6.53 10.31 -15.49
C VAL A 168 6.41 11.42 -16.53
N SER A 169 7.45 11.61 -17.36
CA SER A 169 7.38 12.50 -18.50
C SER A 169 6.48 11.93 -19.56
N LEU A 170 5.52 12.73 -20.06
CA LEU A 170 4.65 12.34 -21.16
C LEU A 170 5.29 12.61 -22.56
N GLY A 171 6.45 13.25 -22.59
CA GLY A 171 7.11 13.63 -23.83
C GLY A 171 6.22 14.53 -24.67
N GLY A 172 5.89 14.10 -25.90
CA GLY A 172 4.97 14.81 -26.80
C GLY A 172 3.51 14.38 -26.73
N ARG A 173 3.15 13.43 -25.83
CA ARG A 173 1.82 12.79 -25.77
C ARG A 173 0.86 13.42 -24.78
N GLY A 174 1.34 14.32 -23.93
CA GLY A 174 0.52 15.10 -23.02
C GLY A 174 -0.26 16.22 -23.72
N SER A 175 -1.07 16.95 -22.97
CA SER A 175 -1.82 18.14 -23.46
C SER A 175 -0.90 19.24 -23.95
N ARG A 176 0.32 19.31 -23.39
CA ARG A 176 1.38 20.23 -23.81
C ARG A 176 2.72 19.47 -23.92
N PRO A 177 3.62 19.89 -24.84
CA PRO A 177 4.98 19.37 -24.88
C PRO A 177 5.67 19.54 -23.51
N GLY A 178 6.43 18.52 -23.10
CA GLY A 178 7.19 18.55 -21.84
C GLY A 178 6.35 18.35 -20.56
N SER A 179 5.04 18.08 -20.67
CA SER A 179 4.20 17.79 -19.50
C SER A 179 4.57 16.46 -18.82
N PHE A 180 4.21 16.37 -17.55
CA PHE A 180 4.38 15.19 -16.71
C PHE A 180 3.04 14.70 -16.21
N LEU A 181 2.92 13.39 -15.98
CA LEU A 181 1.84 12.81 -15.21
C LEU A 181 2.37 12.49 -13.80
N VAL A 182 1.64 12.94 -12.79
CA VAL A 182 1.99 12.77 -11.36
C VAL A 182 0.86 12.00 -10.68
N SER A 183 1.22 10.97 -9.92
CA SER A 183 0.28 10.35 -8.97
C SER A 183 0.26 11.17 -7.69
N ASP A 184 -0.84 11.89 -7.46
CA ASP A 184 -1.13 12.63 -6.23
C ASP A 184 -1.85 11.69 -5.26
N THR A 185 -1.05 10.79 -4.69
CA THR A 185 -1.48 9.55 -4.04
C THR A 185 -2.46 9.79 -2.91
N GLY A 186 -2.13 10.66 -1.97
CA GLY A 186 -2.98 10.95 -0.81
C GLY A 186 -4.23 11.78 -1.15
N HIS A 187 -4.31 12.33 -2.36
CA HIS A 187 -5.53 12.95 -2.90
C HIS A 187 -6.29 12.02 -3.88
N HIS A 188 -5.91 10.75 -3.97
CA HIS A 188 -6.59 9.72 -4.76
C HIS A 188 -6.81 10.08 -6.25
N ARG A 189 -5.84 10.77 -6.86
CA ARG A 189 -5.95 11.30 -8.23
C ARG A 189 -4.62 11.27 -8.99
N LEU A 190 -4.72 11.47 -10.30
CA LEU A 190 -3.57 11.73 -11.16
C LEU A 190 -3.66 13.16 -11.69
N LEU A 191 -2.52 13.84 -11.81
CA LEU A 191 -2.43 15.19 -12.35
C LEU A 191 -1.50 15.21 -13.55
N GLU A 192 -1.95 15.77 -14.68
CA GLU A 192 -1.04 16.24 -15.72
C GLU A 192 -0.58 17.65 -15.37
N VAL A 193 0.72 17.83 -15.20
CA VAL A 193 1.35 19.10 -14.90
C VAL A 193 2.24 19.56 -16.03
N ALA A 194 2.31 20.86 -16.27
CA ALA A 194 3.17 21.45 -17.30
C ALA A 194 4.67 21.30 -16.93
N GLU A 195 5.55 21.64 -17.85
CA GLU A 195 7.00 21.61 -17.68
C GLU A 195 7.51 22.48 -16.52
N ASP A 196 6.75 23.52 -16.15
CA ASP A 196 7.04 24.39 -15.01
C ASP A 196 6.79 23.74 -13.64
N LEU A 197 6.17 22.56 -13.62
CA LEU A 197 5.81 21.75 -12.44
C LEU A 197 4.83 22.47 -11.47
N THR A 198 4.26 23.57 -11.87
CA THR A 198 3.33 24.37 -11.04
C THR A 198 1.96 24.51 -11.68
N THR A 199 1.86 24.43 -13.01
CA THR A 199 0.61 24.55 -13.76
C THR A 199 -0.03 23.18 -13.94
N VAL A 200 -1.21 22.95 -13.33
CA VAL A 200 -2.02 21.74 -13.56
C VAL A 200 -2.79 21.91 -14.88
N LEU A 201 -2.65 20.96 -15.78
CA LEU A 201 -3.30 20.94 -17.09
C LEU A 201 -4.58 20.12 -17.10
N ARG A 202 -4.56 18.96 -16.44
CA ARG A 202 -5.71 18.04 -16.30
C ARG A 202 -5.61 17.29 -14.97
N ALA A 203 -6.77 16.88 -14.47
CA ALA A 203 -6.89 15.95 -13.34
C ALA A 203 -7.70 14.73 -13.76
N PHE A 204 -7.40 13.56 -13.18
CA PHE A 204 -8.11 12.30 -13.37
C PHE A 204 -8.30 11.65 -12.00
N GLY A 205 -9.52 11.22 -11.68
CA GLY A 205 -9.77 10.55 -10.41
C GLY A 205 -10.88 11.19 -9.58
N GLY A 206 -11.93 11.70 -10.21
CA GLY A 206 -13.04 12.36 -9.52
C GLY A 206 -12.60 13.67 -8.87
N GLY A 207 -13.53 14.45 -8.47
CA GLY A 207 -13.33 15.80 -8.00
C GLY A 207 -14.01 16.77 -8.96
N ASP A 208 -14.35 17.93 -8.47
CA ASP A 208 -14.93 18.98 -9.30
C ASP A 208 -13.92 19.27 -10.42
N PRO A 209 -14.24 19.05 -11.71
CA PRO A 209 -13.37 19.52 -12.76
C PRO A 209 -13.25 21.01 -12.51
N ALA A 210 -12.10 21.45 -12.00
CA ALA A 210 -11.82 22.87 -11.94
C ALA A 210 -12.13 23.36 -13.33
N THR A 211 -13.18 24.13 -13.48
CA THR A 211 -13.77 24.56 -14.71
C THR A 211 -12.66 25.08 -15.64
N ALA A 212 -12.13 24.15 -16.42
CA ALA A 212 -11.23 24.46 -17.50
C ALA A 212 -12.09 25.07 -18.59
N ASP A 213 -12.54 26.27 -18.35
CA ASP A 213 -12.96 27.14 -19.44
C ASP A 213 -11.68 27.37 -20.25
N ALA A 214 -11.63 26.71 -21.39
CA ALA A 214 -10.52 26.74 -22.31
C ALA A 214 -10.16 28.18 -22.66
N GLY A 215 -9.20 28.77 -22.00
CA GLY A 215 -8.71 30.07 -22.39
C GLY A 215 -8.03 30.93 -21.34
N GLN A 216 -8.17 30.71 -20.07
CA GLN A 216 -7.54 31.58 -19.07
C GLN A 216 -7.19 30.87 -17.75
N ALA A 217 -5.98 31.17 -17.31
CA ALA A 217 -5.49 31.16 -15.96
C ALA A 217 -4.88 29.84 -15.44
N GLU A 218 -3.77 30.04 -14.81
CA GLU A 218 -3.19 29.22 -13.76
C GLU A 218 -4.29 28.58 -12.95
N LEU A 219 -4.52 27.30 -13.18
CA LEU A 219 -5.48 26.53 -12.39
C LEU A 219 -4.97 26.47 -10.96
N ALA A 220 -5.74 26.96 -10.01
CA ALA A 220 -5.60 26.51 -8.64
C ALA A 220 -5.64 24.97 -8.66
N PHE A 221 -4.84 24.30 -7.81
CA PHE A 221 -4.89 22.85 -7.73
C PHE A 221 -6.35 22.42 -7.52
N PRO A 222 -6.85 21.47 -8.32
CA PRO A 222 -8.24 21.03 -8.20
C PRO A 222 -8.47 20.40 -6.82
N THR A 223 -9.73 20.32 -6.40
CA THR A 223 -10.10 19.61 -5.16
C THR A 223 -9.58 18.18 -5.18
N PRO A 224 -9.20 17.61 -4.02
CA PRO A 224 -8.84 16.19 -3.90
C PRO A 224 -9.86 15.28 -4.57
N GLY A 225 -9.40 14.16 -5.12
CA GLY A 225 -10.27 13.12 -5.64
C GLY A 225 -11.04 12.43 -4.50
N GLU A 226 -12.15 11.82 -4.84
CA GLU A 226 -12.87 10.95 -3.91
C GLU A 226 -12.22 9.56 -3.91
N LYS A 227 -11.96 9.01 -2.72
CA LYS A 227 -11.44 7.65 -2.51
C LYS A 227 -12.43 6.62 -3.06
N GLY A 228 -12.00 5.72 -3.94
CA GLY A 228 -12.87 4.67 -4.43
C GLY A 228 -12.34 3.93 -5.65
N HIS A 229 -13.22 3.15 -6.28
CA HIS A 229 -12.95 2.45 -7.53
C HIS A 229 -14.11 2.65 -8.51
N ALA A 230 -13.83 3.31 -9.61
CA ALA A 230 -14.71 3.41 -10.76
C ALA A 230 -13.89 3.57 -12.06
N ASP A 231 -14.36 2.96 -13.13
CA ASP A 231 -13.89 3.19 -14.49
C ASP A 231 -14.70 4.32 -15.12
N GLY A 232 -14.13 5.05 -16.09
CA GLY A 232 -14.85 6.11 -16.79
C GLY A 232 -13.98 7.26 -17.25
N GLY A 233 -14.61 8.38 -17.58
CA GLY A 233 -13.94 9.64 -17.92
C GLY A 233 -13.21 10.24 -16.71
N PRO A 234 -12.45 11.34 -16.90
CA PRO A 234 -11.62 11.93 -15.86
C PRO A 234 -12.39 12.30 -14.57
N ASP A 235 -13.65 12.71 -14.71
CA ASP A 235 -14.54 13.15 -13.61
C ASP A 235 -15.33 11.99 -12.97
N GLN A 236 -15.28 10.80 -13.59
CA GLN A 236 -16.02 9.61 -13.13
C GLN A 236 -15.11 8.53 -12.55
N ALA A 237 -13.90 8.47 -13.07
CA ALA A 237 -12.91 7.51 -12.57
C ALA A 237 -12.57 7.80 -11.13
N LEU A 238 -12.45 6.75 -10.32
CA LEU A 238 -11.99 6.83 -8.93
C LEU A 238 -10.77 5.95 -8.74
N PHE A 239 -9.85 6.41 -7.92
CA PHE A 239 -8.67 5.70 -7.47
C PHE A 239 -8.65 5.59 -5.94
N ASN A 240 -7.79 4.71 -5.44
CA ASN A 240 -7.47 4.64 -4.02
C ASN A 240 -5.95 4.51 -3.85
N GLU A 241 -5.32 5.62 -3.52
CA GLU A 241 -3.87 5.77 -3.42
C GLU A 241 -3.11 5.27 -4.67
N PRO A 242 -3.33 5.88 -5.85
CA PRO A 242 -2.55 5.53 -7.04
C PRO A 242 -1.07 5.87 -6.81
N GLN A 243 -0.17 4.94 -7.09
CA GLN A 243 1.27 5.09 -6.83
C GLN A 243 2.07 5.11 -8.15
N GLY A 244 2.43 3.93 -8.63
CA GLY A 244 3.30 3.74 -9.79
C GLY A 244 2.63 4.09 -11.12
N LEU A 245 3.44 4.60 -12.04
CA LEU A 245 3.02 5.01 -13.39
C LEU A 245 4.00 4.46 -14.43
N ALA A 246 3.51 3.77 -15.47
CA ALA A 246 4.31 3.32 -16.59
C ALA A 246 3.73 3.81 -17.92
N LEU A 247 4.44 4.70 -18.60
CA LEU A 247 4.09 5.14 -19.95
C LEU A 247 4.47 4.06 -20.96
N LEU A 248 3.50 3.56 -21.73
CA LEU A 248 3.71 2.56 -22.78
C LEU A 248 4.32 3.19 -24.04
N PRO A 249 5.10 2.46 -24.85
CA PRO A 249 5.48 2.89 -26.19
C PRO A 249 4.24 3.19 -27.07
N GLU A 250 4.35 4.12 -28.02
CA GLU A 250 3.23 4.55 -28.86
C GLU A 250 2.60 3.41 -29.66
N ASP A 251 3.42 2.51 -30.18
CA ASP A 251 2.97 1.35 -30.94
C ASP A 251 2.21 0.34 -30.07
N VAL A 252 2.60 0.18 -28.80
CA VAL A 252 1.87 -0.65 -27.84
C VAL A 252 0.58 0.05 -27.44
N ALA A 253 0.64 1.33 -27.05
CA ALA A 253 -0.52 2.12 -26.66
C ALA A 253 -1.60 2.15 -27.76
N GLY A 254 -1.21 2.32 -29.02
CA GLY A 254 -2.11 2.29 -30.17
C GLY A 254 -2.79 0.94 -30.40
N ARG A 255 -2.18 -0.18 -29.96
CA ARG A 255 -2.77 -1.52 -30.04
C ARG A 255 -3.75 -1.81 -28.92
N VAL A 256 -3.45 -1.35 -27.71
CA VAL A 256 -4.21 -1.69 -26.49
C VAL A 256 -5.26 -0.65 -26.11
N GLY A 257 -5.16 0.58 -26.65
CA GLY A 257 -6.13 1.65 -26.47
C GLY A 257 -6.00 2.44 -25.16
N TYR A 258 -4.86 2.33 -24.48
CA TYR A 258 -4.48 3.16 -23.33
C TYR A 258 -2.99 3.46 -23.37
N ASP A 259 -2.56 4.55 -22.73
CA ASP A 259 -1.20 5.09 -22.82
C ASP A 259 -0.38 4.81 -21.58
N VAL A 260 -1.00 4.80 -20.40
CA VAL A 260 -0.32 4.67 -19.11
C VAL A 260 -0.95 3.51 -18.32
N VAL A 261 -0.08 2.68 -17.74
CA VAL A 261 -0.50 1.73 -16.70
C VAL A 261 -0.27 2.36 -15.35
N VAL A 262 -1.27 2.30 -14.49
CA VAL A 262 -1.29 2.88 -13.15
C VAL A 262 -1.41 1.76 -12.11
N ALA A 263 -0.57 1.79 -11.11
CA ALA A 263 -0.72 0.98 -9.89
C ALA A 263 -1.73 1.65 -8.97
N ASP A 264 -2.94 1.12 -8.88
CA ASP A 264 -4.02 1.58 -8.00
C ASP A 264 -3.97 0.76 -6.71
N SER A 265 -3.07 1.18 -5.81
CA SER A 265 -2.43 0.31 -4.80
C SER A 265 -3.42 -0.25 -3.80
N VAL A 266 -4.24 0.57 -3.16
CA VAL A 266 -5.20 0.14 -2.15
C VAL A 266 -6.44 -0.51 -2.78
N ASN A 267 -6.71 -0.24 -4.05
CA ASN A 267 -7.71 -0.96 -4.83
C ASN A 267 -7.22 -2.34 -5.30
N HIS A 268 -5.94 -2.71 -5.07
CA HIS A 268 -5.34 -3.96 -5.53
C HIS A 268 -5.55 -4.22 -7.02
N ARG A 269 -5.33 -3.17 -7.85
CA ARG A 269 -5.61 -3.19 -9.30
C ARG A 269 -4.51 -2.52 -10.12
N LEU A 270 -4.48 -2.93 -11.39
CA LEU A 270 -3.83 -2.14 -12.44
C LEU A 270 -4.91 -1.42 -13.25
N ARG A 271 -4.69 -0.12 -13.52
CA ARG A 271 -5.61 0.69 -14.31
C ARG A 271 -4.89 1.20 -15.57
N GLY A 272 -5.63 1.34 -16.64
CA GLY A 272 -5.16 1.92 -17.90
C GLY A 272 -5.73 3.32 -18.08
N LEU A 273 -4.86 4.32 -18.26
CA LEU A 273 -5.27 5.68 -18.59
C LEU A 273 -5.01 5.96 -20.07
N ARG A 274 -6.04 6.41 -20.80
CA ARG A 274 -5.94 6.92 -22.17
C ARG A 274 -5.79 8.44 -22.14
N LEU A 275 -4.64 8.94 -22.61
CA LEU A 275 -4.32 10.37 -22.53
C LEU A 275 -5.18 11.24 -23.45
N SER A 276 -5.72 10.69 -24.55
CA SER A 276 -6.48 11.48 -25.52
C SER A 276 -7.79 12.06 -24.98
N ASP A 277 -8.46 11.35 -24.07
CA ASP A 277 -9.76 11.72 -23.49
C ASP A 277 -9.84 11.54 -21.97
N GLY A 278 -8.76 11.06 -21.35
CA GLY A 278 -8.69 10.83 -19.90
C GLY A 278 -9.47 9.62 -19.41
N HIS A 279 -9.89 8.72 -20.30
CA HIS A 279 -10.63 7.52 -19.91
C HIS A 279 -9.75 6.55 -19.13
N VAL A 280 -10.26 6.09 -17.99
CA VAL A 280 -9.61 5.09 -17.11
C VAL A 280 -10.38 3.78 -17.19
N SER A 281 -9.66 2.67 -17.31
CA SER A 281 -10.22 1.31 -17.31
C SER A 281 -9.43 0.37 -16.42
N THR A 282 -10.09 -0.63 -15.83
CA THR A 282 -9.44 -1.69 -15.07
C THR A 282 -8.78 -2.69 -16.01
N LEU A 283 -7.48 -2.94 -15.82
CA LEU A 283 -6.68 -3.88 -16.62
C LEU A 283 -6.52 -5.24 -15.94
N ALA A 284 -6.25 -5.23 -14.63
CA ALA A 284 -6.05 -6.43 -13.84
C ALA A 284 -6.38 -6.16 -12.36
N GLY A 285 -6.61 -7.24 -11.62
CA GLY A 285 -6.99 -7.18 -10.21
C GLY A 285 -8.51 -7.15 -9.99
N ASN A 286 -8.99 -8.00 -9.08
CA ASN A 286 -10.41 -8.10 -8.73
C ASN A 286 -10.81 -7.18 -7.55
N GLY A 287 -9.83 -6.51 -6.92
CA GLY A 287 -10.01 -5.65 -5.75
C GLY A 287 -10.05 -6.39 -4.42
N VAL A 288 -9.87 -7.69 -4.44
CA VAL A 288 -9.69 -8.49 -3.23
C VAL A 288 -8.19 -8.66 -3.01
N GLN A 289 -7.73 -8.26 -1.84
CA GLN A 289 -6.33 -8.43 -1.46
C GLN A 289 -5.95 -9.91 -1.47
N LYS A 290 -4.83 -10.23 -2.12
CA LYS A 290 -4.22 -11.55 -2.02
C LYS A 290 -3.44 -11.63 -0.72
N LEU A 291 -3.96 -12.35 0.25
CA LEU A 291 -3.23 -12.62 1.49
C LEU A 291 -2.11 -13.65 1.24
N ILE A 292 -1.00 -13.47 1.93
CA ILE A 292 0.04 -14.49 2.02
C ILE A 292 -0.40 -15.47 3.12
N ASP A 293 -0.92 -16.62 2.70
CA ASP A 293 -1.12 -17.74 3.62
C ASP A 293 0.23 -18.43 3.83
N SER A 294 0.85 -18.18 4.98
CA SER A 294 2.18 -18.73 5.32
C SER A 294 2.23 -20.26 5.33
N GLU A 295 1.12 -20.94 5.56
CA GLU A 295 1.05 -22.40 5.46
C GLU A 295 0.84 -22.83 3.99
N ARG A 296 -0.02 -22.14 3.25
CA ARG A 296 -0.23 -22.38 1.80
C ARG A 296 0.90 -21.84 0.94
N ALA A 297 1.60 -20.80 1.34
CA ALA A 297 2.82 -20.36 0.64
C ALA A 297 3.88 -21.46 0.71
N LYS A 298 3.98 -22.17 1.83
CA LYS A 298 4.82 -23.36 1.98
C LYS A 298 4.32 -24.56 1.19
N GLU A 299 3.01 -24.73 1.00
CA GLU A 299 2.41 -25.83 0.23
C GLU A 299 2.32 -25.54 -1.28
N ALA A 300 2.09 -24.27 -1.68
CA ALA A 300 2.01 -23.85 -3.08
C ALA A 300 3.38 -23.67 -3.73
N ALA A 301 4.41 -23.43 -2.94
CA ALA A 301 5.78 -23.51 -3.36
C ALA A 301 6.17 -24.99 -3.40
N ALA A 302 6.36 -25.55 -4.60
CA ALA A 302 6.90 -26.88 -4.72
C ALA A 302 8.23 -26.94 -3.98
N VAL A 303 8.28 -27.75 -2.92
CA VAL A 303 9.55 -28.09 -2.26
C VAL A 303 10.29 -28.97 -3.24
N ASP A 304 11.42 -28.51 -3.76
CA ASP A 304 12.26 -29.34 -4.59
C ASP A 304 12.98 -30.42 -3.75
N ASP A 305 13.73 -31.30 -4.41
CA ASP A 305 14.46 -32.39 -3.78
C ASP A 305 15.52 -31.92 -2.76
N GLU A 306 15.84 -30.59 -2.72
CA GLU A 306 16.76 -29.95 -1.79
C GLU A 306 16.05 -29.21 -0.63
N GLY A 307 14.72 -29.18 -0.65
CA GLY A 307 13.90 -28.54 0.39
C GLY A 307 13.69 -27.03 0.20
N ASP A 308 14.11 -26.47 -0.93
CA ASP A 308 13.92 -25.07 -1.26
C ASP A 308 12.52 -24.78 -1.86
N VAL A 309 11.97 -23.65 -1.49
CA VAL A 309 10.68 -23.16 -2.00
C VAL A 309 10.90 -22.53 -3.39
N ALA A 310 10.17 -23.00 -4.40
CA ALA A 310 10.21 -22.45 -5.75
C ALA A 310 8.80 -22.11 -6.26
N VAL A 311 8.67 -21.07 -7.08
CA VAL A 311 7.42 -20.60 -7.68
C VAL A 311 7.47 -20.76 -9.18
N ASP A 312 6.37 -21.15 -9.79
CA ASP A 312 6.21 -21.19 -11.25
C ASP A 312 6.12 -19.74 -11.78
N LEU A 313 6.98 -19.43 -12.72
CA LEU A 313 7.05 -18.12 -13.39
C LEU A 313 6.23 -18.06 -14.69
N ALA A 314 5.40 -19.06 -14.94
CA ALA A 314 4.47 -19.07 -16.07
C ALA A 314 3.29 -18.09 -15.86
N ASP A 315 2.60 -17.80 -16.97
CA ASP A 315 1.41 -16.96 -16.90
C ASP A 315 0.36 -17.56 -15.96
N LEU A 316 -0.20 -16.71 -15.09
CA LEU A 316 -1.24 -17.10 -14.15
C LEU A 316 -2.53 -17.47 -14.89
N PRO A 317 -3.23 -18.52 -14.47
CA PRO A 317 -4.48 -18.92 -15.12
C PRO A 317 -5.63 -17.95 -14.82
N GLY A 318 -6.49 -17.72 -15.79
CA GLY A 318 -7.73 -16.95 -15.66
C GLY A 318 -7.66 -15.55 -16.28
N GLU A 319 -8.79 -14.87 -16.22
CA GLU A 319 -8.91 -13.49 -16.70
C GLU A 319 -8.16 -12.54 -15.76
N PRO A 320 -7.40 -11.56 -16.25
CA PRO A 320 -6.58 -10.67 -15.41
C PRO A 320 -7.40 -9.92 -14.35
N THR A 321 -8.65 -9.53 -14.68
CA THR A 321 -9.57 -8.85 -13.76
C THR A 321 -10.24 -9.78 -12.73
N ALA A 322 -10.00 -11.09 -12.80
CA ALA A 322 -10.45 -12.05 -11.81
C ALA A 322 -9.34 -12.47 -10.83
N ILE A 323 -8.09 -12.09 -11.10
CA ILE A 323 -6.94 -12.43 -10.26
C ILE A 323 -6.86 -11.44 -9.08
N SER A 324 -6.66 -11.96 -7.86
CA SER A 324 -6.37 -11.12 -6.69
C SER A 324 -4.93 -10.63 -6.74
N LEU A 325 -4.73 -9.32 -6.64
CA LEU A 325 -3.43 -8.67 -6.45
C LEU A 325 -3.28 -8.24 -4.99
N SER A 326 -2.10 -7.79 -4.60
CA SER A 326 -1.86 -7.27 -3.25
C SER A 326 -0.94 -6.05 -3.30
N SER A 327 -1.54 -4.89 -3.23
CA SER A 327 -0.87 -3.58 -3.23
C SER A 327 0.22 -3.46 -4.30
N PRO A 328 -0.12 -3.40 -5.60
CA PRO A 328 0.83 -3.00 -6.62
C PRO A 328 1.33 -1.59 -6.27
N TRP A 329 2.64 -1.45 -6.04
CA TRP A 329 3.21 -0.19 -5.55
C TRP A 329 3.86 0.61 -6.66
N ASP A 330 4.68 -0.03 -7.49
CA ASP A 330 5.26 0.59 -8.67
C ASP A 330 5.10 -0.27 -9.91
N VAL A 331 5.14 0.39 -11.06
CA VAL A 331 5.09 -0.24 -12.38
C VAL A 331 6.10 0.40 -13.31
N VAL A 332 6.73 -0.41 -14.17
CA VAL A 332 7.66 0.08 -15.17
C VAL A 332 7.52 -0.72 -16.48
N TRP A 333 7.55 -0.03 -17.62
CA TRP A 333 7.67 -0.69 -18.92
C TRP A 333 9.07 -1.28 -19.10
N HIS A 334 9.16 -2.57 -19.40
CA HIS A 334 10.40 -3.26 -19.67
C HIS A 334 10.53 -3.54 -21.19
N PRO A 335 11.34 -2.77 -21.94
CA PRO A 335 11.35 -2.84 -23.40
C PRO A 335 11.75 -4.20 -23.96
N ALA A 336 12.75 -4.86 -23.36
CA ALA A 336 13.23 -6.16 -23.84
C ALA A 336 12.23 -7.30 -23.61
N LEU A 337 11.39 -7.19 -22.59
CA LEU A 337 10.33 -8.17 -22.30
C LEU A 337 9.03 -7.87 -23.05
N GLY A 338 8.81 -6.59 -23.46
CA GLY A 338 7.53 -6.14 -24.00
C GLY A 338 6.39 -6.22 -22.96
N ARG A 339 6.72 -6.13 -21.67
CA ARG A 339 5.79 -6.25 -20.53
C ARG A 339 5.96 -5.09 -19.55
N VAL A 340 4.94 -4.86 -18.76
CA VAL A 340 5.00 -3.98 -17.57
C VAL A 340 5.40 -4.83 -16.39
N VAL A 341 6.49 -4.50 -15.72
CA VAL A 341 6.88 -5.14 -14.46
C VAL A 341 6.27 -4.37 -13.30
N ILE A 342 5.82 -5.09 -12.27
CA ILE A 342 5.04 -4.60 -11.15
C ILE A 342 5.76 -4.95 -9.85
N ALA A 343 6.01 -3.97 -9.00
CA ALA A 343 6.39 -4.20 -7.61
C ALA A 343 5.13 -4.53 -6.80
N MET A 344 4.94 -5.81 -6.49
CA MET A 344 3.79 -6.31 -5.73
C MET A 344 4.15 -6.32 -4.25
N ALA A 345 4.03 -5.16 -3.59
CA ALA A 345 4.52 -4.97 -2.23
C ALA A 345 3.89 -5.94 -1.22
N GLY A 346 2.57 -6.13 -1.28
CA GLY A 346 1.85 -6.96 -0.31
C GLY A 346 2.06 -8.47 -0.46
N THR A 347 2.73 -8.95 -1.52
CA THR A 347 3.13 -10.37 -1.64
C THR A 347 4.65 -10.56 -1.69
N HIS A 348 5.43 -9.50 -1.45
CA HIS A 348 6.89 -9.56 -1.49
C HIS A 348 7.45 -10.16 -2.79
N GLN A 349 6.82 -9.81 -3.93
CA GLN A 349 7.13 -10.37 -5.24
C GLN A 349 7.20 -9.28 -6.30
N LEU A 350 7.82 -9.63 -7.43
CA LEU A 350 7.65 -8.90 -8.67
C LEU A 350 6.70 -9.69 -9.58
N PHE A 351 5.78 -8.98 -10.23
CA PHE A 351 4.91 -9.53 -11.27
C PHE A 351 5.23 -8.90 -12.60
N ASP A 352 4.76 -9.50 -13.69
CA ASP A 352 4.72 -8.84 -14.98
C ASP A 352 3.33 -8.97 -15.63
N PHE A 353 2.98 -7.97 -16.42
CA PHE A 353 1.71 -7.85 -17.12
C PHE A 353 1.98 -7.60 -18.61
N ASP A 354 1.43 -8.42 -19.47
CA ASP A 354 1.44 -8.22 -20.93
C ASP A 354 0.25 -7.34 -21.32
N PRO A 355 0.44 -6.08 -21.72
CA PRO A 355 -0.66 -5.19 -22.05
C PRO A 355 -1.45 -5.61 -23.29
N VAL A 356 -0.88 -6.47 -24.15
CA VAL A 356 -1.51 -6.91 -25.40
C VAL A 356 -2.41 -8.11 -25.19
N THR A 357 -1.99 -9.06 -24.38
CA THR A 357 -2.75 -10.30 -24.10
C THR A 357 -3.54 -10.24 -22.79
N GLY A 358 -3.19 -9.33 -21.89
CA GLY A 358 -3.71 -9.26 -20.53
C GLY A 358 -3.07 -10.28 -19.58
N ALA A 359 -2.12 -11.09 -20.04
CA ALA A 359 -1.51 -12.12 -19.20
C ALA A 359 -0.71 -11.52 -18.04
N LEU A 360 -0.88 -12.10 -16.86
CA LEU A 360 -0.12 -11.83 -15.64
C LEU A 360 0.77 -13.02 -15.31
N ALA A 361 1.99 -12.78 -14.86
CA ALA A 361 2.89 -13.81 -14.36
C ALA A 361 3.64 -13.32 -13.12
N VAL A 362 4.17 -14.25 -12.32
CA VAL A 362 5.19 -13.91 -11.33
C VAL A 362 6.50 -13.68 -12.09
N HIS A 363 7.09 -12.50 -11.92
CA HIS A 363 8.37 -12.15 -12.52
C HIS A 363 9.54 -12.67 -11.70
N ALA A 364 9.50 -12.48 -10.37
CA ALA A 364 10.47 -12.98 -9.41
C ALA A 364 9.90 -12.98 -8.00
N GLY A 365 10.42 -13.85 -7.14
CA GLY A 365 10.08 -13.90 -5.72
C GLY A 365 9.09 -15.01 -5.36
N THR A 366 9.31 -15.63 -4.18
CA THR A 366 8.53 -16.78 -3.69
C THR A 366 7.34 -16.39 -2.82
N ALA A 367 7.12 -15.12 -2.54
CA ALA A 367 6.23 -14.60 -1.50
C ALA A 367 6.71 -14.84 -0.05
N LEU A 368 7.93 -15.31 0.13
CA LEU A 368 8.59 -15.31 1.42
C LEU A 368 9.30 -13.98 1.62
N GLU A 369 9.09 -13.37 2.79
CA GLU A 369 9.68 -12.11 3.17
C GLU A 369 11.15 -12.30 3.56
N GLY A 370 12.05 -11.57 2.91
CA GLY A 370 13.49 -11.62 3.21
C GLY A 370 14.37 -11.18 2.07
N LEU A 371 15.67 -11.39 2.24
CA LEU A 371 16.68 -11.13 1.25
C LEU A 371 17.36 -12.44 0.85
N LEU A 372 17.01 -12.99 -0.30
CA LEU A 372 17.67 -14.14 -0.89
C LEU A 372 17.89 -13.90 -2.38
N ASP A 373 19.14 -13.97 -2.79
CA ASP A 373 19.57 -13.87 -4.20
C ASP A 373 19.55 -15.23 -4.90
N GLY A 374 19.60 -15.25 -6.23
CA GLY A 374 19.71 -16.42 -7.06
C GLY A 374 18.63 -16.52 -8.12
N ASP A 375 18.16 -17.72 -8.44
CA ASP A 375 17.10 -17.95 -9.42
C ASP A 375 15.82 -17.17 -9.07
N ALA A 376 15.23 -16.51 -10.07
CA ALA A 376 14.07 -15.62 -9.84
C ALA A 376 12.86 -16.34 -9.21
N GLY A 377 12.65 -17.62 -9.49
CA GLY A 377 11.60 -18.44 -8.89
C GLY A 377 11.88 -18.84 -7.44
N ARG A 378 13.08 -18.57 -6.92
CA ARG A 378 13.52 -18.93 -5.57
C ARG A 378 13.94 -17.73 -4.72
N ALA A 379 14.14 -16.56 -5.35
CA ALA A 379 14.54 -15.34 -4.67
C ALA A 379 13.48 -14.86 -3.68
N TRP A 380 13.92 -14.13 -2.65
CA TRP A 380 13.03 -13.50 -1.69
C TRP A 380 13.23 -11.99 -1.76
N PHE A 381 12.13 -11.28 -1.58
CA PHE A 381 12.08 -9.83 -1.44
C PHE A 381 11.34 -9.48 -0.13
N ALA A 382 11.47 -8.23 0.30
CA ALA A 382 10.66 -7.72 1.39
C ALA A 382 10.12 -6.33 1.02
N GLN A 383 8.87 -6.32 0.58
CA GLN A 383 8.12 -5.12 0.18
C GLN A 383 8.82 -4.31 -0.93
N PRO A 384 9.00 -4.90 -2.15
CA PRO A 384 9.53 -4.14 -3.27
C PRO A 384 8.63 -2.94 -3.58
N SER A 385 9.21 -1.74 -3.67
CA SER A 385 8.45 -0.48 -3.71
C SER A 385 8.80 0.44 -4.87
N GLY A 386 9.95 0.25 -5.52
CA GLY A 386 10.35 1.10 -6.63
C GLY A 386 11.06 0.33 -7.72
N LEU A 387 10.78 0.66 -8.99
CA LEU A 387 11.31 -0.02 -10.17
C LEU A 387 11.94 0.94 -11.16
N SER A 388 13.04 0.51 -11.78
CA SER A 388 13.66 1.21 -12.90
C SER A 388 14.33 0.20 -13.84
N VAL A 389 14.31 0.46 -15.14
CA VAL A 389 14.98 -0.38 -16.15
C VAL A 389 16.20 0.34 -16.67
N GLY A 390 17.37 -0.29 -16.52
CA GLY A 390 18.63 0.20 -17.05
C GLY A 390 18.71 0.08 -18.60
N ALA A 391 19.62 0.82 -19.20
CA ALA A 391 19.83 0.79 -20.65
C ALA A 391 20.29 -0.59 -21.16
N ASP A 392 20.86 -1.41 -20.31
CA ASP A 392 21.27 -2.80 -20.56
C ASP A 392 20.15 -3.83 -20.38
N GLY A 393 18.94 -3.38 -20.04
CA GLY A 393 17.81 -4.25 -19.73
C GLY A 393 17.79 -4.80 -18.29
N THR A 394 18.73 -4.41 -17.43
CA THR A 394 18.67 -4.77 -16.01
C THR A 394 17.49 -4.08 -15.33
N LEU A 395 16.62 -4.84 -14.69
CA LEU A 395 15.58 -4.31 -13.82
C LEU A 395 16.19 -4.03 -12.44
N TRP A 396 16.09 -2.79 -11.99
CA TRP A 396 16.50 -2.35 -10.66
C TRP A 396 15.28 -2.24 -9.75
N VAL A 397 15.45 -2.69 -8.52
CA VAL A 397 14.37 -2.78 -7.50
C VAL A 397 14.81 -2.12 -6.21
N ALA A 398 14.02 -1.18 -5.72
CA ALA A 398 14.11 -0.75 -4.33
C ALA A 398 13.32 -1.74 -3.47
N ASP A 399 14.03 -2.52 -2.67
CA ASP A 399 13.46 -3.55 -1.79
C ASP A 399 13.44 -2.99 -0.36
N SER A 400 12.31 -2.38 0.00
CA SER A 400 12.25 -1.41 1.11
C SER A 400 12.56 -2.01 2.47
N GLU A 401 11.98 -3.14 2.83
CA GLU A 401 12.17 -3.73 4.16
C GLU A 401 13.49 -4.49 4.30
N THR A 402 14.18 -4.76 3.19
CA THR A 402 15.57 -5.23 3.24
C THR A 402 16.59 -4.10 3.23
N SER A 403 16.15 -2.84 3.11
CA SER A 403 17.03 -1.68 2.92
C SER A 403 18.02 -1.90 1.78
N ALA A 404 17.58 -2.56 0.69
CA ALA A 404 18.44 -3.01 -0.39
C ALA A 404 18.05 -2.43 -1.74
N VAL A 405 19.05 -2.25 -2.60
CA VAL A 405 18.88 -2.09 -4.05
C VAL A 405 19.20 -3.43 -4.69
N ARG A 406 18.18 -4.02 -5.29
CA ARG A 406 18.28 -5.32 -5.96
C ARG A 406 18.24 -5.16 -7.48
N TRP A 407 18.62 -6.19 -8.19
CA TRP A 407 18.50 -6.25 -9.65
C TRP A 407 17.94 -7.60 -10.09
N VAL A 408 17.23 -7.59 -11.22
CA VAL A 408 16.83 -8.80 -11.94
C VAL A 408 17.39 -8.72 -13.35
N ARG A 409 18.06 -9.78 -13.80
CA ARG A 409 18.63 -9.91 -15.13
C ARG A 409 18.11 -11.17 -15.82
N THR A 410 17.82 -11.04 -17.11
CA THR A 410 17.46 -12.18 -17.95
C THR A 410 18.68 -12.61 -18.76
N GLY A 411 19.12 -13.84 -18.57
CA GLY A 411 20.20 -14.44 -19.33
C GLY A 411 19.82 -14.75 -20.80
N GLU A 412 20.79 -15.08 -21.62
CA GLU A 412 20.56 -15.47 -23.02
C GLU A 412 19.69 -16.74 -23.14
N ASP A 413 19.69 -17.57 -22.14
CA ASP A 413 18.87 -18.79 -22.03
C ASP A 413 17.42 -18.52 -21.58
N GLY A 414 17.07 -17.24 -21.33
CA GLY A 414 15.77 -16.81 -20.84
C GLY A 414 15.57 -16.97 -19.31
N ARG A 415 16.55 -17.51 -18.58
CA ARG A 415 16.50 -17.58 -17.12
C ARG A 415 16.69 -16.21 -16.51
N ARG A 416 15.97 -15.98 -15.43
CA ARG A 416 16.06 -14.74 -14.65
C ARG A 416 16.80 -14.99 -13.36
N GLU A 417 17.73 -14.12 -13.03
CA GLU A 417 18.54 -14.13 -11.83
C GLU A 417 18.32 -12.84 -11.04
N VAL A 418 18.20 -12.95 -9.72
CA VAL A 418 18.10 -11.83 -8.79
C VAL A 418 19.41 -11.70 -8.03
N GLY A 419 19.86 -10.47 -7.85
CA GLY A 419 21.03 -10.19 -7.01
C GLY A 419 20.91 -8.87 -6.28
N THR A 420 21.72 -8.71 -5.24
CA THR A 420 21.78 -7.52 -4.41
C THR A 420 22.97 -6.67 -4.83
N ALA A 421 22.74 -5.39 -5.10
CA ALA A 421 23.78 -4.42 -5.39
C ALA A 421 24.26 -3.68 -4.14
N VAL A 422 23.33 -3.31 -3.26
CA VAL A 422 23.58 -2.62 -1.98
C VAL A 422 22.54 -3.10 -0.98
N GLY A 423 22.91 -3.21 0.29
CA GLY A 423 22.04 -3.66 1.38
C GLY A 423 22.47 -4.99 1.94
N ALA A 424 22.07 -5.31 3.16
CA ALA A 424 22.57 -6.44 3.92
C ALA A 424 21.51 -7.39 4.49
N GLY A 425 20.23 -7.04 4.49
CA GLY A 425 19.17 -7.92 4.99
C GLY A 425 17.98 -7.20 5.62
N LEU A 426 17.03 -7.98 6.13
CA LEU A 426 15.83 -7.48 6.80
C LEU A 426 16.20 -6.56 7.97
N PHE A 427 15.56 -5.40 8.02
CA PHE A 427 15.70 -4.40 9.08
C PHE A 427 17.14 -3.93 9.32
N ASP A 428 18.03 -4.16 8.34
CA ASP A 428 19.40 -3.66 8.42
C ASP A 428 19.49 -2.29 7.73
N PHE A 429 20.18 -1.36 8.39
CA PHE A 429 20.34 0.02 7.92
C PHE A 429 21.48 0.15 6.91
N GLY A 430 21.71 -0.78 6.04
CA GLY A 430 22.74 -0.86 5.01
C GLY A 430 23.68 0.36 4.97
N HIS A 431 24.91 0.18 5.41
CA HIS A 431 25.95 1.23 5.40
C HIS A 431 26.55 1.44 4.03
#